data_7c2fbff7174d247c72fcee2e72a40aa0
#
_entry.id   7c2fbff7174d247c72fcee2e72a40aa0
#
_cell.length_a   1.000
_cell.length_b   1.000
_cell.length_c   1.000
_cell.angle_alpha   90.00
_cell.angle_beta   90.00
_cell.angle_gamma   90.00
#
_symmetry.space_group_name_H-M   'P 1'
#
loop_
_entity.id
_entity.type
_entity.pdbx_description
1 polymer ?
#
loop_
_entity_poly.entity_id
_entity_poly.type
_entity_poly.pdbx_seq_one_letter_code
_entity_poly.pdbx_strand_id
1 'polypeptide(L)'
;MGEAWAAEIPRLLIELGYWALREGRLEESRALLRGASALRPHDPTPEMFLGMTFFAEGRYDEAERTYRAVLDRHAEDDLTRSFLAESLLAQKRWGEAKALLQSVVDANRHEAAVVFARTLGEQVERGLFQGAGPSRG
;
A
#
# COMPACT_ATOMS: atom_id res chain seq x y z
N MET A 1 6.41 -3.25 33.14
CA MET A 1 6.64 -4.40 32.32
C MET A 1 5.57 -4.56 31.29
N GLY A 2 4.33 -4.61 31.66
CA GLY A 2 3.27 -4.86 30.70
C GLY A 2 3.20 -3.83 29.60
N GLU A 3 3.44 -2.57 29.92
CA GLU A 3 3.31 -1.51 28.94
C GLU A 3 4.40 -1.58 27.87
N ALA A 4 5.61 -1.95 28.27
CA ALA A 4 6.69 -2.08 27.30
C ALA A 4 6.39 -3.22 26.32
N TRP A 5 5.85 -4.31 26.83
CA TRP A 5 5.46 -5.43 25.99
C TRP A 5 4.35 -5.03 25.03
N ALA A 6 3.36 -4.28 25.54
CA ALA A 6 2.22 -3.88 24.72
C ALA A 6 2.66 -2.99 23.56
N ALA A 7 3.70 -2.19 23.74
CA ALA A 7 4.20 -1.34 22.65
C ALA A 7 5.06 -2.12 21.67
N GLU A 8 5.83 -3.10 22.16
CA GLU A 8 6.80 -3.80 21.32
C GLU A 8 6.16 -4.85 20.42
N ILE A 9 5.15 -5.55 20.91
CA ILE A 9 4.57 -6.65 20.16
C ILE A 9 3.98 -6.19 18.82
N PRO A 10 3.16 -5.13 18.79
CA PRO A 10 2.63 -4.68 17.49
C PRO A 10 3.74 -4.27 16.53
N ARG A 11 4.77 -3.60 17.02
CA ARG A 11 5.86 -3.18 16.15
C ARG A 11 6.58 -4.38 15.55
N LEU A 12 6.85 -5.39 16.38
CA LEU A 12 7.49 -6.61 15.89
C LEU A 12 6.63 -7.33 14.85
N LEU A 13 5.32 -7.37 15.09
CA LEU A 13 4.42 -8.00 14.12
C LEU A 13 4.45 -7.27 12.79
N ILE A 14 4.50 -5.94 12.81
CA ILE A 14 4.58 -5.16 11.58
C ILE A 14 5.90 -5.44 10.86
N GLU A 15 7.00 -5.43 11.61
CA GLU A 15 8.31 -5.66 11.00
C GLU A 15 8.42 -7.06 10.43
N LEU A 16 7.97 -8.05 11.16
CA LEU A 16 7.99 -9.43 10.67
C LEU A 16 7.03 -9.62 9.50
N GLY A 17 5.88 -8.97 9.55
CA GLY A 17 4.93 -9.02 8.44
C GLY A 17 5.52 -8.44 7.18
N TYR A 18 6.21 -7.31 7.30
CA TYR A 18 6.86 -6.69 6.15
C TYR A 18 7.99 -7.59 5.62
N TRP A 19 8.78 -8.17 6.53
CA TRP A 19 9.83 -9.09 6.12
C TRP A 19 9.24 -10.28 5.36
N ALA A 20 8.16 -10.86 5.89
CA ALA A 20 7.53 -12.00 5.23
C ALA A 20 7.01 -11.61 3.84
N LEU A 21 6.46 -10.41 3.71
CA LEU A 21 6.04 -9.90 2.41
C LEU A 21 7.22 -9.84 1.44
N ARG A 22 8.35 -9.30 1.89
CA ARG A 22 9.53 -9.21 1.06
C ARG A 22 10.05 -10.58 0.64
N GLU A 23 9.86 -11.58 1.48
CA GLU A 23 10.29 -12.94 1.19
C GLU A 23 9.29 -13.72 0.35
N GLY A 24 8.15 -13.12 0.01
CA GLY A 24 7.13 -13.81 -0.75
C GLY A 24 6.27 -14.75 0.07
N ARG A 25 6.40 -14.70 1.40
CA ARG A 25 5.61 -15.55 2.30
C ARG A 25 4.32 -14.83 2.64
N LEU A 26 3.43 -14.77 1.66
CA LEU A 26 2.32 -13.82 1.71
C LEU A 26 1.25 -14.20 2.75
N GLU A 27 0.95 -15.48 2.92
CA GLU A 27 -0.03 -15.87 3.91
C GLU A 27 0.47 -15.62 5.33
N GLU A 28 1.74 -15.92 5.56
CA GLU A 28 2.33 -15.62 6.87
C GLU A 28 2.36 -14.12 7.12
N SER A 29 2.71 -13.35 6.09
CA SER A 29 2.70 -11.91 6.20
C SER A 29 1.32 -11.41 6.61
N ARG A 30 0.28 -11.90 5.94
CA ARG A 30 -1.08 -11.46 6.24
C ARG A 30 -1.49 -11.80 7.68
N ALA A 31 -1.11 -12.99 8.15
CA ALA A 31 -1.43 -13.36 9.53
C ALA A 31 -0.77 -12.42 10.53
N LEU A 32 0.52 -12.09 10.30
CA LEU A 32 1.24 -11.19 11.18
C LEU A 32 0.65 -9.77 11.14
N LEU A 33 0.32 -9.30 9.95
CA LEU A 33 -0.21 -7.95 9.78
C LEU A 33 -1.61 -7.83 10.37
N ARG A 34 -2.43 -8.86 10.23
CA ARG A 34 -3.75 -8.84 10.86
C ARG A 34 -3.65 -8.82 12.38
N GLY A 35 -2.69 -9.55 12.92
CA GLY A 35 -2.43 -9.46 14.36
C GLY A 35 -2.03 -8.08 14.79
N ALA A 36 -1.15 -7.44 14.03
CA ALA A 36 -0.74 -6.06 14.34
C ALA A 36 -1.91 -5.10 14.25
N SER A 37 -2.74 -5.25 13.23
CA SER A 37 -3.89 -4.38 13.05
C SER A 37 -4.88 -4.52 14.21
N ALA A 38 -5.08 -5.75 14.69
CA ALA A 38 -5.97 -5.98 15.82
C ALA A 38 -5.46 -5.30 17.08
N LEU A 39 -4.13 -5.25 17.26
CA LEU A 39 -3.53 -4.61 18.43
C LEU A 39 -3.43 -3.10 18.30
N ARG A 40 -3.38 -2.59 17.07
CA ARG A 40 -3.28 -1.15 16.80
C ARG A 40 -4.31 -0.76 15.74
N PRO A 41 -5.59 -0.74 16.09
CA PRO A 41 -6.63 -0.54 15.07
C PRO A 41 -6.61 0.85 14.44
N HIS A 42 -5.93 1.82 15.08
CA HIS A 42 -5.87 3.18 14.51
C HIS A 42 -4.60 3.43 13.70
N ASP A 43 -3.69 2.45 13.63
CA ASP A 43 -2.47 2.60 12.85
C ASP A 43 -2.74 2.08 11.43
N PRO A 44 -2.61 2.91 10.41
CA PRO A 44 -2.89 2.47 9.04
C PRO A 44 -1.82 1.54 8.47
N THR A 45 -0.63 1.50 9.06
CA THR A 45 0.50 0.80 8.46
C THR A 45 0.27 -0.69 8.26
N PRO A 46 -0.26 -1.44 9.25
CA PRO A 46 -0.46 -2.88 9.00
C PRO A 46 -1.43 -3.15 7.87
N GLU A 47 -2.51 -2.39 7.77
CA GLU A 47 -3.46 -2.62 6.70
C GLU A 47 -2.90 -2.19 5.35
N MET A 48 -2.12 -1.12 5.32
CA MET A 48 -1.47 -0.72 4.08
C MET A 48 -0.55 -1.85 3.59
N PHE A 49 0.24 -2.42 4.49
CA PHE A 49 1.11 -3.56 4.12
C PHE A 49 0.27 -4.76 3.69
N LEU A 50 -0.89 -4.96 4.32
CA LEU A 50 -1.79 -6.03 3.90
C LEU A 50 -2.20 -5.86 2.43
N GLY A 51 -2.53 -4.63 2.04
CA GLY A 51 -2.82 -4.34 0.65
C GLY A 51 -1.66 -4.70 -0.26
N MET A 52 -0.44 -4.44 0.18
CA MET A 52 0.74 -4.78 -0.60
C MET A 52 0.89 -6.30 -0.78
N THR A 53 0.44 -7.11 0.18
CA THR A 53 0.49 -8.57 -0.01
C THR A 53 -0.45 -9.01 -1.11
N PHE A 54 -1.62 -8.41 -1.20
CA PHE A 54 -2.54 -8.73 -2.29
C PHE A 54 -1.99 -8.28 -3.62
N PHE A 55 -1.38 -7.10 -3.66
CA PHE A 55 -0.75 -6.61 -4.89
C PHE A 55 0.35 -7.58 -5.34
N ALA A 56 1.19 -8.03 -4.41
CA ALA A 56 2.28 -8.95 -4.73
C ALA A 56 1.76 -10.27 -5.29
N GLU A 57 0.54 -10.64 -4.92
CA GLU A 57 -0.07 -11.87 -5.39
C GLU A 57 -0.83 -11.68 -6.69
N GLY A 58 -0.87 -10.47 -7.23
CA GLY A 58 -1.60 -10.18 -8.45
C GLY A 58 -3.09 -9.94 -8.23
N ARG A 59 -3.51 -9.84 -6.98
CA ARG A 59 -4.92 -9.61 -6.63
C ARG A 59 -5.15 -8.12 -6.47
N TYR A 60 -5.15 -7.43 -7.61
CA TYR A 60 -5.13 -5.96 -7.61
C TYR A 60 -6.44 -5.34 -7.14
N ASP A 61 -7.57 -6.00 -7.39
CA ASP A 61 -8.85 -5.51 -6.91
C ASP A 61 -8.95 -5.64 -5.39
N GLU A 62 -8.40 -6.70 -4.81
CA GLU A 62 -8.38 -6.81 -3.35
C GLU A 62 -7.41 -5.82 -2.73
N ALA A 63 -6.27 -5.60 -3.37
CA ALA A 63 -5.36 -4.55 -2.92
C ALA A 63 -6.07 -3.21 -2.92
N GLU A 64 -6.78 -2.90 -4.00
CA GLU A 64 -7.53 -1.65 -4.10
C GLU A 64 -8.54 -1.52 -2.98
N ARG A 65 -9.31 -2.57 -2.71
CA ARG A 65 -10.31 -2.50 -1.64
C ARG A 65 -9.67 -2.28 -0.28
N THR A 66 -8.53 -2.93 -0.05
CA THR A 66 -7.82 -2.78 1.22
C THR A 66 -7.31 -1.36 1.38
N TYR A 67 -6.71 -0.78 0.34
CA TYR A 67 -6.23 0.59 0.40
C TYR A 67 -7.37 1.58 0.59
N ARG A 68 -8.50 1.37 -0.11
CA ARG A 68 -9.63 2.28 0.06
C ARG A 68 -10.20 2.22 1.47
N ALA A 69 -10.21 1.05 2.09
CA ALA A 69 -10.65 0.93 3.49
C ALA A 69 -9.73 1.72 4.43
N VAL A 70 -8.42 1.69 4.17
CA VAL A 70 -7.49 2.51 4.96
C VAL A 70 -7.81 3.99 4.76
N LEU A 71 -8.02 4.42 3.51
CA LEU A 71 -8.27 5.83 3.22
C LEU A 71 -9.61 6.33 3.74
N ASP A 72 -10.59 5.43 3.92
CA ASP A 72 -11.85 5.83 4.54
C ASP A 72 -11.64 6.32 5.97
N ARG A 73 -10.61 5.82 6.65
CA ARG A 73 -10.33 6.20 8.02
C ARG A 73 -9.14 7.14 8.13
N HIS A 74 -8.27 7.15 7.14
CA HIS A 74 -7.05 7.95 7.13
C HIS A 74 -6.91 8.61 5.76
N ALA A 75 -7.78 9.57 5.48
CA ALA A 75 -7.89 10.15 4.14
C ALA A 75 -6.60 10.81 3.66
N GLU A 76 -5.75 11.25 4.58
CA GLU A 76 -4.53 11.95 4.21
C GLU A 76 -3.29 11.06 4.24
N ASP A 77 -3.48 9.75 4.26
CA ASP A 77 -2.35 8.85 4.21
C ASP A 77 -1.86 8.77 2.77
N ASP A 78 -0.89 9.61 2.45
CA ASP A 78 -0.43 9.74 1.07
C ASP A 78 0.32 8.53 0.55
N LEU A 79 0.98 7.77 1.43
CA LEU A 79 1.58 6.52 0.99
C LEU A 79 0.52 5.54 0.51
N THR A 80 -0.56 5.40 1.28
CA THR A 80 -1.65 4.52 0.87
C THR A 80 -2.28 5.00 -0.43
N ARG A 81 -2.42 6.32 -0.60
CA ARG A 81 -2.95 6.86 -1.86
C ARG A 81 -2.06 6.50 -3.03
N SER A 82 -0.75 6.54 -2.84
CA SER A 82 0.18 6.18 -3.90
C SER A 82 0.13 4.69 -4.22
N PHE A 83 0.01 3.83 -3.20
CA PHE A 83 -0.15 2.41 -3.44
C PHE A 83 -1.49 2.09 -4.10
N LEU A 84 -2.54 2.82 -3.73
CA LEU A 84 -3.82 2.68 -4.41
C LEU A 84 -3.67 3.01 -5.90
N ALA A 85 -2.97 4.10 -6.19
CA ALA A 85 -2.72 4.47 -7.59
C ALA A 85 -1.98 3.36 -8.32
N GLU A 86 -1.00 2.75 -7.67
CA GLU A 86 -0.27 1.65 -8.28
C GLU A 86 -1.20 0.49 -8.63
N SER A 87 -2.13 0.15 -7.73
CA SER A 87 -3.07 -0.93 -8.00
C SER A 87 -4.04 -0.57 -9.13
N LEU A 88 -4.37 0.71 -9.27
CA LEU A 88 -5.19 1.16 -10.38
C LEU A 88 -4.44 1.10 -11.70
N LEU A 89 -3.14 1.44 -11.68
CA LEU A 89 -2.30 1.30 -12.87
C LEU A 89 -2.23 -0.16 -13.31
N ALA A 90 -2.12 -1.08 -12.36
CA ALA A 90 -2.09 -2.49 -12.69
C ALA A 90 -3.40 -2.95 -13.34
N GLN A 91 -4.49 -2.27 -13.03
CA GLN A 91 -5.80 -2.55 -13.63
C GLN A 91 -6.05 -1.70 -14.86
N LYS A 92 -5.06 -0.90 -15.30
CA LYS A 92 -5.13 -0.05 -16.48
C LYS A 92 -6.16 1.06 -16.36
N ARG A 93 -6.44 1.45 -15.14
CA ARG A 93 -7.34 2.57 -14.89
C ARG A 93 -6.50 3.84 -14.76
N TRP A 94 -5.97 4.27 -15.90
CA TRP A 94 -4.95 5.30 -15.98
C TRP A 94 -5.42 6.66 -15.46
N GLY A 95 -6.62 7.05 -15.79
CA GLY A 95 -7.14 8.36 -15.40
C GLY A 95 -7.27 8.52 -13.89
N GLU A 96 -7.86 7.51 -13.24
CA GLU A 96 -8.00 7.55 -11.79
C GLU A 96 -6.63 7.54 -11.12
N ALA A 97 -5.73 6.71 -11.63
CA ALA A 97 -4.40 6.59 -11.04
C ALA A 97 -3.66 7.92 -11.14
N LYS A 98 -3.68 8.55 -12.30
CA LYS A 98 -2.97 9.81 -12.49
C LYS A 98 -3.53 10.91 -11.59
N ALA A 99 -4.84 10.94 -11.41
CA ALA A 99 -5.45 11.94 -10.54
C ALA A 99 -4.99 11.76 -9.10
N LEU A 100 -4.91 10.49 -8.64
CA LEU A 100 -4.42 10.23 -7.29
C LEU A 100 -2.96 10.62 -7.13
N LEU A 101 -2.13 10.25 -8.10
CA LEU A 101 -0.70 10.58 -8.02
C LEU A 101 -0.50 12.09 -7.99
N GLN A 102 -1.25 12.82 -8.82
CA GLN A 102 -1.15 14.27 -8.83
C GLN A 102 -1.58 14.85 -7.50
N SER A 103 -2.63 14.29 -6.88
CA SER A 103 -3.09 14.78 -5.59
C SER A 103 -2.04 14.61 -4.50
N VAL A 104 -1.26 13.52 -4.55
CA VAL A 104 -0.19 13.30 -3.58
C VAL A 104 0.92 14.33 -3.78
N VAL A 105 1.30 14.58 -5.02
CA VAL A 105 2.34 15.55 -5.35
C VAL A 105 1.90 16.95 -4.93
N ASP A 106 0.67 17.32 -5.25
CA ASP A 106 0.16 18.66 -4.93
C ASP A 106 0.04 18.88 -3.42
N ALA A 107 -0.37 17.85 -2.68
CA ALA A 107 -0.47 17.98 -1.23
C ALA A 107 0.90 18.15 -0.59
N ASN A 108 1.90 17.48 -1.11
CA ASN A 108 3.30 17.62 -0.69
C ASN A 108 3.45 17.49 0.82
N ARG A 109 2.77 16.50 1.41
CA ARG A 109 2.78 16.32 2.86
C ARG A 109 3.81 15.30 3.33
N HIS A 110 4.19 14.36 2.48
CA HIS A 110 5.03 13.24 2.88
C HIS A 110 6.05 12.99 1.78
N GLU A 111 7.31 13.24 2.09
CA GLU A 111 8.36 13.24 1.06
C GLU A 111 8.45 11.91 0.32
N ALA A 112 8.44 10.79 1.06
CA ALA A 112 8.56 9.48 0.42
C ALA A 112 7.36 9.21 -0.50
N ALA A 113 6.17 9.64 -0.09
CA ALA A 113 4.99 9.46 -0.92
C ALA A 113 5.09 10.28 -2.20
N VAL A 114 5.60 11.51 -2.10
CA VAL A 114 5.76 12.38 -3.27
C VAL A 114 6.77 11.76 -4.25
N VAL A 115 7.89 11.27 -3.73
CA VAL A 115 8.90 10.63 -4.59
C VAL A 115 8.30 9.41 -5.29
N PHE A 116 7.58 8.58 -4.54
CA PHE A 116 6.96 7.38 -5.10
C PHE A 116 5.93 7.76 -6.16
N ALA A 117 5.09 8.77 -5.86
CA ALA A 117 4.06 9.20 -6.81
C ALA A 117 4.69 9.74 -8.10
N ARG A 118 5.75 10.53 -7.99
CA ARG A 118 6.42 11.03 -9.17
C ARG A 118 7.04 9.91 -9.99
N THR A 119 7.67 8.96 -9.31
CA THR A 119 8.29 7.83 -10.00
C THR A 119 7.24 7.04 -10.78
N LEU A 120 6.10 6.75 -10.16
CA LEU A 120 5.05 6.03 -10.86
C LEU A 120 4.52 6.85 -12.05
N GLY A 121 4.33 8.14 -11.87
CA GLY A 121 3.86 8.99 -12.95
C GLY A 121 4.82 9.02 -14.12
N GLU A 122 6.10 9.10 -13.84
CA GLU A 122 7.11 9.07 -14.90
C GLU A 122 7.11 7.75 -15.64
N GLN A 123 6.96 6.64 -14.90
CA GLN A 123 6.90 5.33 -15.53
C GLN A 123 5.71 5.21 -16.47
N VAL A 124 4.57 5.76 -16.06
CA VAL A 124 3.39 5.74 -16.91
C VAL A 124 3.64 6.54 -18.18
N GLU A 125 4.20 7.75 -18.05
CA GLU A 125 4.41 8.59 -19.20
C GLU A 125 5.44 8.03 -20.17
N ARG A 126 6.42 7.30 -19.66
CA ARG A 126 7.41 6.68 -20.50
C ARG A 126 6.97 5.31 -21.04
N GLY A 127 5.76 4.88 -20.70
CA GLY A 127 5.27 3.58 -21.15
C GLY A 127 5.94 2.40 -20.51
N LEU A 128 6.60 2.60 -19.36
CA LEU A 128 7.36 1.53 -18.71
C LEU A 128 6.54 0.71 -17.74
N PHE A 129 5.40 1.23 -17.29
CA PHE A 129 4.60 0.49 -16.32
C PHE A 129 3.75 -0.54 -17.04
N GLN A 130 4.00 -1.81 -16.74
CA GLN A 130 3.30 -2.87 -17.43
C GLN A 130 2.04 -3.34 -16.71
N GLY A 131 2.03 -3.19 -15.42
CA GLY A 131 0.89 -3.68 -14.68
C GLY A 131 0.75 -5.17 -14.84
N ALA A 132 -0.48 -5.64 -14.59
CA ALA A 132 -0.65 -6.99 -14.64
C ALA A 132 -1.13 -7.32 -15.95
N GLY A 133 -1.53 -7.56 -16.43
CA GLY A 133 -2.09 -7.98 -17.63
C GLY A 133 -1.51 -7.33 -18.80
N PRO A 134 -1.80 -7.82 -19.88
CA PRO A 134 -1.31 -7.35 -21.11
C PRO A 134 -1.87 -6.03 -21.39
N SER A 135 -1.06 -5.26 -21.96
CA SER A 135 -1.54 -4.07 -22.25
C SER A 135 -2.30 -4.23 -23.41
N ARG A 136 -3.34 -3.94 -23.60
CA ARG A 136 -4.11 -4.05 -24.53
C ARG A 136 -4.14 -2.97 -25.14
N GLY A 137 -3.80 -2.78 -25.75
CA GLY A 137 -3.86 -1.65 -26.55
C GLY A 137 -5.03 -1.07 -26.77
#